data_7dc61c6bdfcf4012b042ab955df904cb
#
_entry.id   7dc61c6bdfcf4012b042ab955df904cb
#
_cell.length_a   1.000
_cell.length_b   1.000
_cell.length_c   1.000
_cell.angle_alpha   90.00
_cell.angle_beta   90.00
_cell.angle_gamma   90.00
#
_symmetry.space_group_name_H-M   'P 1'
#
loop_
_entity.id
_entity.type
_entity.pdbx_description
1 polymer ?
#
loop_
_entity_poly.entity_id
_entity_poly.type
_entity_poly.pdbx_seq_one_letter_code
_entity_poly.pdbx_strand_id
1 'polypeptide(L)'
;GAGFAIEWGRDLSLKDDNGMERPLLRSTSFGLGIFSSVITGVLEFVAIIPVIGVVFSVLESAVIGAVGSYYFYGSSGLEGALIGSMGLLVFALFVSFVLGIFFKMFGDAAVMHFAVAGRVESAFSLEKVWKSYKANLGKLFCASILPEFLTGIVSNIITWIFTAIFGAIATFGMYSYYYRPTGLEAIIEGGGITLILFLMIVAFVTVFLNVFGTMLKYRAIGYWAARH
;
A
#
# COMPACT_ATOMS: atom_id res chain seq x y z
N GLY A 1 -2.44 14.27 -6.90
CA GLY A 1 -2.89 13.11 -6.16
C GLY A 1 -3.16 13.40 -4.69
N ALA A 2 -2.35 12.84 -3.80
CA ALA A 2 -2.60 12.86 -2.35
C ALA A 2 -2.77 14.26 -1.76
N GLY A 3 -1.90 15.22 -2.10
CA GLY A 3 -1.99 16.58 -1.56
C GLY A 3 -3.31 17.29 -1.88
N PHE A 4 -3.84 17.11 -3.09
CA PHE A 4 -5.16 17.63 -3.47
C PHE A 4 -6.29 16.98 -2.66
N ALA A 5 -6.21 15.67 -2.45
CA ALA A 5 -7.18 14.93 -1.65
C ALA A 5 -7.18 15.37 -0.18
N ILE A 6 -5.99 15.63 0.38
CA ILE A 6 -5.81 16.13 1.74
C ILE A 6 -6.37 17.55 1.88
N GLU A 7 -6.10 18.42 0.89
CA GLU A 7 -6.64 19.78 0.89
C GLU A 7 -8.16 19.78 0.81
N TRP A 8 -8.73 18.89 0.02
CA TRP A 8 -10.19 18.72 -0.03
C TRP A 8 -10.77 18.24 1.31
N GLY A 9 -10.12 17.27 1.97
CA GLY A 9 -10.50 16.84 3.33
C GLY A 9 -10.39 17.97 4.36
N ARG A 10 -9.34 18.80 4.28
CA ARG A 10 -9.16 19.97 5.13
C ARG A 10 -10.28 20.99 4.95
N ASP A 11 -10.60 21.34 3.71
CA ASP A 11 -11.64 22.33 3.43
C ASP A 11 -13.02 21.86 3.94
N LEU A 12 -13.29 20.55 3.88
CA LEU A 12 -14.47 19.96 4.50
C LEU A 12 -14.46 20.07 6.02
N SER A 13 -13.28 19.91 6.67
CA SER A 13 -13.19 20.01 8.11
C SER A 13 -13.35 21.43 8.64
N LEU A 14 -13.00 22.44 7.85
CA LEU A 14 -12.99 23.84 8.28
C LEU A 14 -14.30 24.58 7.97
N LYS A 15 -15.01 24.18 6.89
CA LYS A 15 -16.15 24.98 6.38
C LYS A 15 -17.53 24.49 6.80
N ASP A 16 -17.66 23.31 7.38
CA ASP A 16 -18.96 22.68 7.71
C ASP A 16 -19.97 22.65 6.51
N ASP A 17 -19.46 22.97 5.34
CA ASP A 17 -20.23 23.12 4.11
C ASP A 17 -20.26 21.78 3.38
N ASN A 18 -21.34 21.45 2.71
CA ASN A 18 -21.60 20.16 2.07
C ASN A 18 -20.59 19.72 1.00
N GLY A 19 -19.40 20.30 0.99
CA GLY A 19 -18.19 19.83 0.31
C GLY A 19 -18.32 19.70 -1.21
N MET A 20 -19.23 20.44 -1.84
CA MET A 20 -19.41 20.40 -3.29
C MET A 20 -18.40 21.26 -4.05
N GLU A 21 -17.82 22.26 -3.40
CA GLU A 21 -16.80 23.08 -4.04
C GLU A 21 -15.46 22.31 -4.11
N ARG A 22 -14.99 22.10 -5.32
CA ARG A 22 -13.67 21.49 -5.55
C ARG A 22 -12.59 22.50 -5.16
N PRO A 23 -11.61 22.11 -4.34
CA PRO A 23 -10.48 22.97 -4.05
C PRO A 23 -9.71 23.25 -5.35
N LEU A 24 -9.26 24.50 -5.50
CA LEU A 24 -8.37 24.86 -6.60
C LEU A 24 -7.00 24.23 -6.36
N LEU A 25 -6.39 23.69 -7.41
CA LEU A 25 -5.01 23.19 -7.35
C LEU A 25 -4.06 24.34 -6.96
N ARG A 26 -3.53 24.28 -5.74
CA ARG A 26 -2.57 25.26 -5.20
C ARG A 26 -1.19 24.61 -5.08
N SER A 27 -0.15 25.44 -5.07
CA SER A 27 1.22 24.97 -4.78
C SER A 27 1.33 24.31 -3.38
N THR A 28 0.49 24.72 -2.43
CA THR A 28 0.36 24.13 -1.10
C THR A 28 -0.05 22.66 -1.15
N SER A 29 -0.89 22.26 -2.12
CA SER A 29 -1.30 20.86 -2.30
C SER A 29 -0.12 19.94 -2.58
N PHE A 30 0.89 20.41 -3.29
CA PHE A 30 2.09 19.63 -3.57
C PHE A 30 2.92 19.40 -2.29
N GLY A 31 3.11 20.45 -1.50
CA GLY A 31 3.79 20.37 -0.20
C GLY A 31 3.08 19.42 0.77
N LEU A 32 1.75 19.53 0.89
CA LEU A 32 0.94 18.62 1.72
C LEU A 32 1.09 17.17 1.27
N GLY A 33 1.15 16.90 -0.04
CA GLY A 33 1.35 15.56 -0.58
C GLY A 33 2.71 14.97 -0.20
N ILE A 34 3.79 15.75 -0.30
CA ILE A 34 5.13 15.30 0.07
C ILE A 34 5.21 15.02 1.57
N PHE A 35 4.80 15.96 2.40
CA PHE A 35 4.85 15.78 3.86
C PHE A 35 4.00 14.60 4.33
N SER A 36 2.81 14.43 3.76
CA SER A 36 1.97 13.26 4.02
C SER A 36 2.71 11.97 3.69
N SER A 37 3.33 11.88 2.52
CA SER A 37 4.06 10.69 2.10
C SER A 37 5.25 10.38 3.03
N VAL A 38 5.94 11.40 3.51
CA VAL A 38 7.05 11.23 4.46
C VAL A 38 6.52 10.72 5.81
N ILE A 39 5.49 11.35 6.36
CA ILE A 39 4.89 10.93 7.65
C ILE A 39 4.40 9.49 7.56
N THR A 40 3.62 9.18 6.52
CA THR A 40 3.07 7.82 6.32
C THR A 40 4.19 6.81 6.10
N GLY A 41 5.17 7.13 5.26
CA GLY A 41 6.29 6.24 4.96
C GLY A 41 7.15 5.90 6.18
N VAL A 42 7.42 6.87 7.06
CA VAL A 42 8.14 6.63 8.31
C VAL A 42 7.35 5.70 9.24
N LEU A 43 6.05 5.93 9.38
CA LEU A 43 5.20 5.10 10.25
C LEU A 43 5.01 3.68 9.68
N GLU A 44 4.86 3.54 8.37
CA GLU A 44 4.79 2.24 7.71
C GLU A 44 6.11 1.48 7.83
N PHE A 45 7.25 2.18 7.75
CA PHE A 45 8.55 1.57 7.97
C PHE A 45 8.68 0.98 9.39
N VAL A 46 8.20 1.69 10.40
CA VAL A 46 8.17 1.18 11.80
C VAL A 46 7.33 -0.10 11.89
N ALA A 47 6.21 -0.18 11.17
CA ALA A 47 5.35 -1.37 11.17
C ALA A 47 6.02 -2.62 10.56
N ILE A 48 7.00 -2.45 9.68
CA ILE A 48 7.70 -3.56 9.01
C ILE A 48 8.89 -4.07 9.84
N ILE A 49 9.37 -3.31 10.83
CA ILE A 49 10.54 -3.70 11.66
C ILE A 49 10.46 -5.15 12.19
N PRO A 50 9.32 -5.65 12.72
CA PRO A 50 9.25 -7.03 13.20
C PRO A 50 9.55 -8.07 12.11
N VAL A 51 9.08 -7.84 10.88
CA VAL A 51 9.35 -8.74 9.75
C VAL A 51 10.82 -8.70 9.37
N ILE A 52 11.41 -7.50 9.31
CA ILE A 52 12.85 -7.33 9.02
C ILE A 52 13.68 -8.08 10.05
N GLY A 53 13.37 -7.97 11.34
CA GLY A 53 14.07 -8.67 12.41
C GLY A 53 14.01 -10.20 12.25
N VAL A 54 12.84 -10.75 11.92
CA VAL A 54 12.69 -12.18 11.69
C VAL A 54 13.42 -12.63 10.42
N VAL A 55 13.35 -11.87 9.33
CA VAL A 55 14.08 -12.19 8.09
C VAL A 55 15.58 -12.25 8.35
N PHE A 56 16.14 -11.30 9.10
CA PHE A 56 17.56 -11.33 9.47
C PHE A 56 17.90 -12.54 10.32
N SER A 57 17.10 -12.90 11.33
CA SER A 57 17.34 -14.07 12.17
C SER A 57 17.23 -15.39 11.39
N VAL A 58 16.32 -15.47 10.41
CA VAL A 58 16.22 -16.63 9.50
C VAL A 58 17.44 -16.74 8.60
N LEU A 59 17.90 -15.62 8.03
CA LEU A 59 19.13 -15.60 7.22
C LEU A 59 20.36 -16.01 8.03
N GLU A 60 20.51 -15.47 9.24
CA GLU A 60 21.58 -15.85 10.16
C GLU A 60 21.53 -17.35 10.47
N SER A 61 20.37 -17.89 10.82
CA SER A 61 20.19 -19.31 11.10
C SER A 61 20.49 -20.18 9.87
N ALA A 62 20.10 -19.73 8.67
CA ALA A 62 20.37 -20.43 7.42
C ALA A 62 21.88 -20.45 7.10
N VAL A 63 22.59 -19.34 7.32
CA VAL A 63 24.03 -19.24 7.13
C VAL A 63 24.76 -20.15 8.12
N ILE A 64 24.41 -20.09 9.42
CA ILE A 64 25.01 -20.94 10.46
C ILE A 64 24.72 -22.43 10.18
N GLY A 65 23.48 -22.75 9.77
CA GLY A 65 23.09 -24.11 9.39
C GLY A 65 23.82 -24.62 8.15
N ALA A 66 24.04 -23.79 7.15
CA ALA A 66 24.80 -24.14 5.95
C ALA A 66 26.28 -24.38 6.28
N VAL A 67 26.89 -23.56 7.11
CA VAL A 67 28.27 -23.74 7.59
C VAL A 67 28.38 -24.98 8.48
N GLY A 68 27.41 -25.18 9.39
CA GLY A 68 27.37 -26.35 10.27
C GLY A 68 27.15 -27.68 9.53
N SER A 69 26.31 -27.70 8.48
CA SER A 69 26.08 -28.89 7.66
C SER A 69 27.33 -29.32 6.85
N TYR A 70 28.21 -28.37 6.56
CA TYR A 70 29.48 -28.66 5.89
C TYR A 70 30.44 -29.46 6.81
N TYR A 71 30.29 -29.31 8.14
CA TYR A 71 31.15 -29.97 9.14
C TYR A 71 30.47 -31.17 9.82
N PHE A 72 29.15 -31.28 9.81
CA PHE A 72 28.41 -32.36 10.44
C PHE A 72 27.39 -32.95 9.46
N TYR A 73 27.63 -34.20 9.04
CA TYR A 73 26.70 -35.00 8.25
C TYR A 73 25.37 -35.21 9.01
N GLY A 74 24.38 -34.38 8.73
CA GLY A 74 23.04 -34.57 9.30
C GLY A 74 22.04 -33.52 8.80
N SER A 75 21.17 -33.87 7.81
CA SER A 75 20.19 -33.03 7.20
C SER A 75 18.99 -32.64 8.12
N SER A 76 18.85 -33.29 9.27
CA SER A 76 17.71 -33.09 10.18
C SER A 76 17.65 -31.74 10.92
N GLY A 77 18.80 -31.06 11.06
CA GLY A 77 18.86 -29.75 11.72
C GLY A 77 18.30 -28.61 10.89
N LEU A 78 18.48 -28.65 9.57
CA LEU A 78 18.04 -27.59 8.66
C LEU A 78 16.52 -27.57 8.49
N GLU A 79 15.88 -28.74 8.43
CA GLU A 79 14.42 -28.85 8.31
C GLU A 79 13.70 -28.34 9.57
N GLY A 80 14.19 -28.68 10.75
CA GLY A 80 13.64 -28.18 12.02
C GLY A 80 13.78 -26.67 12.18
N ALA A 81 14.94 -26.10 11.78
CA ALA A 81 15.18 -24.67 11.79
C ALA A 81 14.26 -23.91 10.80
N LEU A 82 14.05 -24.46 9.60
CA LEU A 82 13.14 -23.87 8.60
C LEU A 82 11.69 -23.89 9.07
N ILE A 83 11.19 -24.99 9.65
CA ILE A 83 9.82 -25.09 10.15
C ILE A 83 9.61 -24.12 11.32
N GLY A 84 10.53 -24.03 12.26
CA GLY A 84 10.48 -23.08 13.37
C GLY A 84 10.49 -21.63 12.91
N SER A 85 11.30 -21.31 11.90
CA SER A 85 11.40 -19.95 11.33
C SER A 85 10.13 -19.55 10.57
N MET A 86 9.42 -20.49 9.92
CA MET A 86 8.14 -20.21 9.27
C MET A 86 7.07 -19.75 10.27
N GLY A 87 6.98 -20.39 11.44
CA GLY A 87 6.06 -19.98 12.51
C GLY A 87 6.34 -18.56 13.00
N LEU A 88 7.62 -18.23 13.24
CA LEU A 88 8.04 -16.89 13.62
C LEU A 88 7.74 -15.85 12.52
N LEU A 89 7.95 -16.21 11.26
CA LEU A 89 7.65 -15.32 10.13
C LEU A 89 6.15 -15.03 10.03
N VAL A 90 5.29 -16.03 10.15
CA VAL A 90 3.84 -15.85 10.15
C VAL A 90 3.41 -14.96 11.33
N PHE A 91 3.97 -15.19 12.52
CA PHE A 91 3.69 -14.36 13.68
C PHE A 91 4.15 -12.90 13.46
N ALA A 92 5.36 -12.70 12.94
CA ALA A 92 5.88 -11.37 12.63
C ALA A 92 5.05 -10.64 11.58
N LEU A 93 4.59 -11.35 10.54
CA LEU A 93 3.67 -10.80 9.54
C LEU A 93 2.33 -10.37 10.17
N PHE A 94 1.79 -11.18 11.07
CA PHE A 94 0.56 -10.83 11.79
C PHE A 94 0.75 -9.59 12.66
N VAL A 95 1.83 -9.53 13.44
CA VAL A 95 2.17 -8.36 14.26
C VAL A 95 2.37 -7.12 13.40
N SER A 96 3.11 -7.23 12.31
CA SER A 96 3.35 -6.12 11.38
C SER A 96 2.05 -5.66 10.70
N PHE A 97 1.15 -6.57 10.38
CA PHE A 97 -0.16 -6.24 9.84
C PHE A 97 -1.01 -5.42 10.83
N VAL A 98 -1.06 -5.85 12.08
CA VAL A 98 -1.78 -5.10 13.15
C VAL A 98 -1.16 -3.74 13.39
N LEU A 99 0.17 -3.67 13.50
CA LEU A 99 0.90 -2.42 13.64
C LEU A 99 0.72 -1.51 12.41
N GLY A 100 0.71 -2.09 11.21
CA GLY A 100 0.48 -1.37 9.96
C GLY A 100 -0.88 -0.66 9.94
N ILE A 101 -1.95 -1.34 10.34
CA ILE A 101 -3.28 -0.72 10.48
C ILE A 101 -3.23 0.41 11.50
N PHE A 102 -2.64 0.16 12.66
CA PHE A 102 -2.54 1.14 13.74
C PHE A 102 -1.79 2.40 13.31
N PHE A 103 -0.57 2.25 12.77
CA PHE A 103 0.26 3.37 12.34
C PHE A 103 -0.33 4.10 11.13
N LYS A 104 -0.99 3.40 10.24
CA LYS A 104 -1.69 4.02 9.11
C LYS A 104 -2.80 4.94 9.57
N MET A 105 -3.68 4.47 10.45
CA MET A 105 -4.75 5.29 11.01
C MET A 105 -4.19 6.49 11.79
N PHE A 106 -3.13 6.26 12.57
CA PHE A 106 -2.46 7.32 13.31
C PHE A 106 -1.82 8.35 12.38
N GLY A 107 -1.16 7.90 11.30
CA GLY A 107 -0.58 8.75 10.27
C GLY A 107 -1.63 9.59 9.55
N ASP A 108 -2.77 9.01 9.20
CA ASP A 108 -3.87 9.72 8.57
C ASP A 108 -4.45 10.82 9.50
N ALA A 109 -4.58 10.54 10.79
CA ALA A 109 -4.99 11.53 11.78
C ALA A 109 -3.94 12.65 11.91
N ALA A 110 -2.65 12.31 11.95
CA ALA A 110 -1.54 13.27 12.02
C ALA A 110 -1.50 14.17 10.79
N VAL A 111 -1.65 13.58 9.60
CA VAL A 111 -1.71 14.32 8.33
C VAL A 111 -2.88 15.31 8.31
N MET A 112 -4.05 14.90 8.81
CA MET A 112 -5.21 15.79 8.86
C MET A 112 -4.99 16.92 9.87
N HIS A 113 -4.41 16.64 11.04
CA HIS A 113 -4.02 17.69 12.01
C HIS A 113 -3.03 18.67 11.37
N PHE A 114 -2.05 18.20 10.63
CA PHE A 114 -1.13 19.04 9.87
C PHE A 114 -1.86 19.91 8.86
N ALA A 115 -2.76 19.31 8.07
CA ALA A 115 -3.50 20.01 7.03
C ALA A 115 -4.39 21.14 7.60
N VAL A 116 -5.04 20.90 8.74
CA VAL A 116 -5.92 21.86 9.40
C VAL A 116 -5.13 22.99 10.06
N ALA A 117 -4.07 22.67 10.79
CA ALA A 117 -3.29 23.66 11.53
C ALA A 117 -2.30 24.45 10.65
N GLY A 118 -1.97 23.96 9.46
CA GLY A 118 -1.03 24.60 8.55
C GLY A 118 0.42 24.64 9.04
N ARG A 119 0.75 23.93 10.15
CA ARG A 119 2.08 23.89 10.78
C ARG A 119 2.54 22.46 10.91
N VAL A 120 3.78 22.18 10.48
CA VAL A 120 4.38 20.84 10.54
C VAL A 120 4.44 20.32 11.99
N GLU A 121 4.70 21.20 12.94
CA GLU A 121 4.76 20.89 14.37
C GLU A 121 3.46 20.28 14.91
N SER A 122 2.32 20.60 14.30
CA SER A 122 1.02 20.07 14.70
C SER A 122 0.86 18.58 14.41
N ALA A 123 1.49 18.06 13.36
CA ALA A 123 1.51 16.63 13.04
C ALA A 123 2.26 15.82 14.10
N PHE A 124 3.29 16.43 14.72
CA PHE A 124 4.12 15.83 15.76
C PHE A 124 3.63 16.12 17.18
N SER A 125 2.52 16.84 17.35
CA SER A 125 1.87 16.99 18.65
C SER A 125 1.15 15.70 19.05
N LEU A 126 1.95 14.69 19.44
CA LEU A 126 1.49 13.33 19.75
C LEU A 126 0.31 13.30 20.72
N GLU A 127 0.28 14.19 21.71
CA GLU A 127 -0.79 14.26 22.69
C GLU A 127 -2.15 14.62 22.06
N LYS A 128 -2.17 15.64 21.19
CA LYS A 128 -3.39 16.11 20.52
C LYS A 128 -3.88 15.07 19.50
N VAL A 129 -2.98 14.57 18.67
CA VAL A 129 -3.28 13.51 17.70
C VAL A 129 -3.80 12.28 18.42
N TRP A 130 -3.14 11.87 19.51
CA TRP A 130 -3.54 10.71 20.30
C TRP A 130 -4.90 10.87 20.97
N LYS A 131 -5.22 12.06 21.45
CA LYS A 131 -6.53 12.38 22.05
C LYS A 131 -7.64 12.25 21.00
N SER A 132 -7.47 12.87 19.84
CA SER A 132 -8.42 12.76 18.73
C SER A 132 -8.52 11.34 18.20
N TYR A 133 -7.40 10.63 18.09
CA TYR A 133 -7.32 9.23 17.68
C TYR A 133 -8.14 8.32 18.58
N LYS A 134 -8.00 8.45 19.91
CA LYS A 134 -8.74 7.62 20.88
C LYS A 134 -10.23 7.92 20.93
N ALA A 135 -10.63 9.15 20.67
CA ALA A 135 -12.02 9.59 20.86
C ALA A 135 -13.01 8.79 19.99
N ASN A 136 -12.61 8.40 18.78
CA ASN A 136 -13.50 7.73 17.81
C ASN A 136 -12.77 6.76 16.88
N LEU A 137 -12.03 5.80 17.44
CA LEU A 137 -11.27 4.77 16.71
C LEU A 137 -12.07 4.06 15.63
N GLY A 138 -13.31 3.65 15.92
CA GLY A 138 -14.12 2.92 14.95
C GLY A 138 -14.50 3.75 13.73
N LYS A 139 -14.83 5.03 13.92
CA LYS A 139 -15.15 5.93 12.81
C LYS A 139 -13.89 6.27 12.00
N LEU A 140 -12.75 6.46 12.67
CA LEU A 140 -11.48 6.69 12.00
C LEU A 140 -11.04 5.46 11.21
N PHE A 141 -11.21 4.25 11.76
CA PHE A 141 -10.96 3.00 11.05
C PHE A 141 -11.79 2.93 9.76
N CYS A 142 -13.09 3.18 9.84
CA CYS A 142 -13.94 3.19 8.66
C CYS A 142 -13.55 4.28 7.65
N ALA A 143 -13.13 5.46 8.12
CA ALA A 143 -12.73 6.55 7.23
C ALA A 143 -11.36 6.32 6.56
N SER A 144 -10.41 5.72 7.29
CA SER A 144 -9.03 5.52 6.83
C SER A 144 -8.88 4.21 6.03
N ILE A 145 -9.34 3.09 6.58
CA ILE A 145 -9.05 1.75 6.04
C ILE A 145 -10.09 1.31 5.02
N LEU A 146 -11.38 1.56 5.26
CA LEU A 146 -12.45 1.03 4.40
C LEU A 146 -12.38 1.49 2.94
N PRO A 147 -12.14 2.78 2.63
CA PRO A 147 -12.03 3.21 1.23
C PRO A 147 -10.86 2.56 0.49
N GLU A 148 -9.70 2.42 1.15
CA GLU A 148 -8.53 1.77 0.53
C GLU A 148 -8.73 0.25 0.40
N PHE A 149 -9.36 -0.38 1.37
CA PHE A 149 -9.68 -1.79 1.30
C PHE A 149 -10.63 -2.09 0.15
N LEU A 150 -11.71 -1.32 0.00
CA LEU A 150 -12.66 -1.47 -1.10
C LEU A 150 -12.00 -1.22 -2.46
N THR A 151 -11.25 -0.13 -2.60
CA THR A 151 -10.53 0.15 -3.86
C THR A 151 -9.46 -0.87 -4.14
N GLY A 152 -8.79 -1.40 -3.11
CA GLY A 152 -7.82 -2.50 -3.23
C GLY A 152 -8.48 -3.79 -3.74
N ILE A 153 -9.63 -4.17 -3.22
CA ILE A 153 -10.39 -5.34 -3.71
C ILE A 153 -10.74 -5.14 -5.20
N VAL A 154 -11.33 -3.99 -5.54
CA VAL A 154 -11.72 -3.70 -6.92
C VAL A 154 -10.51 -3.74 -7.85
N SER A 155 -9.40 -3.11 -7.45
CA SER A 155 -8.15 -3.11 -8.22
C SER A 155 -7.61 -4.53 -8.42
N ASN A 156 -7.62 -5.37 -7.37
CA ASN A 156 -7.19 -6.77 -7.47
C ASN A 156 -8.08 -7.57 -8.41
N ILE A 157 -9.40 -7.47 -8.30
CA ILE A 157 -10.34 -8.17 -9.19
C ILE A 157 -10.06 -7.78 -10.65
N ILE A 158 -9.94 -6.49 -10.93
CA ILE A 158 -9.63 -5.99 -12.26
C ILE A 158 -8.30 -6.55 -12.76
N THR A 159 -7.26 -6.48 -11.94
CA THR A 159 -5.93 -7.02 -12.28
C THR A 159 -5.99 -8.52 -12.57
N TRP A 160 -6.71 -9.31 -11.77
CA TRP A 160 -6.90 -10.73 -11.99
C TRP A 160 -7.61 -11.03 -13.32
N ILE A 161 -8.69 -10.31 -13.63
CA ILE A 161 -9.42 -10.46 -14.90
C ILE A 161 -8.49 -10.16 -16.07
N PHE A 162 -7.77 -9.05 -16.02
CA PHE A 162 -6.83 -8.69 -17.08
C PHE A 162 -5.69 -9.70 -17.21
N THR A 163 -5.13 -10.17 -16.11
CA THR A 163 -4.07 -11.19 -16.09
C THR A 163 -4.56 -12.51 -16.69
N ALA A 164 -5.79 -12.93 -16.37
CA ALA A 164 -6.38 -14.14 -16.95
C ALA A 164 -6.58 -14.01 -18.46
N ILE A 165 -7.13 -12.91 -18.94
CA ILE A 165 -7.33 -12.65 -20.37
C ILE A 165 -5.98 -12.63 -21.09
N PHE A 166 -5.00 -11.90 -20.55
CA PHE A 166 -3.68 -11.81 -21.15
C PHE A 166 -2.95 -13.15 -21.13
N GLY A 167 -3.02 -13.90 -20.02
CA GLY A 167 -2.47 -15.24 -19.91
C GLY A 167 -3.05 -16.19 -20.94
N ALA A 168 -4.36 -16.11 -21.19
CA ALA A 168 -5.00 -16.87 -22.24
C ALA A 168 -4.47 -16.49 -23.63
N ILE A 169 -4.42 -15.18 -23.96
CA ILE A 169 -3.89 -14.69 -25.25
C ILE A 169 -2.42 -15.11 -25.43
N ALA A 170 -1.58 -14.98 -24.40
CA ALA A 170 -0.18 -15.38 -24.45
C ALA A 170 -0.03 -16.89 -24.67
N THR A 171 -0.85 -17.70 -24.01
CA THR A 171 -0.84 -19.16 -24.16
C THR A 171 -1.25 -19.56 -25.57
N PHE A 172 -2.32 -18.98 -26.12
CA PHE A 172 -2.73 -19.21 -27.50
C PHE A 172 -1.68 -18.74 -28.51
N GLY A 173 -1.03 -17.61 -28.27
CA GLY A 173 0.06 -17.10 -29.09
C GLY A 173 1.26 -18.05 -29.10
N MET A 174 1.69 -18.57 -27.96
CA MET A 174 2.75 -19.57 -27.86
C MET A 174 2.38 -20.90 -28.58
N TYR A 175 1.12 -21.34 -28.45
CA TYR A 175 0.66 -22.54 -29.13
C TYR A 175 0.69 -22.39 -30.68
N SER A 176 0.27 -21.23 -31.18
CA SER A 176 0.32 -20.87 -32.57
C SER A 176 1.77 -20.84 -33.15
N TYR A 177 2.72 -20.36 -32.30
CA TYR A 177 4.14 -20.35 -32.66
C TYR A 177 4.76 -21.74 -32.75
N TYR A 178 4.37 -22.68 -31.90
CA TYR A 178 4.88 -24.06 -31.94
C TYR A 178 4.48 -24.80 -33.22
N TYR A 179 3.36 -24.43 -33.82
CA TYR A 179 2.84 -25.06 -35.07
C TYR A 179 3.25 -24.31 -36.34
N ARG A 180 3.75 -23.08 -36.27
CA ARG A 180 4.30 -22.33 -37.41
C ARG A 180 5.61 -21.66 -36.99
N PRO A 181 6.77 -22.23 -37.38
CA PRO A 181 8.06 -21.60 -37.12
C PRO A 181 8.27 -20.42 -38.08
N THR A 182 7.56 -19.35 -37.87
CA THR A 182 7.81 -18.06 -38.49
C THR A 182 8.54 -17.20 -37.44
N GLY A 183 9.69 -16.66 -37.81
CA GLY A 183 10.74 -16.15 -36.98
C GLY A 183 10.35 -15.21 -35.85
N LEU A 184 11.31 -14.89 -35.03
CA LEU A 184 11.24 -14.00 -33.84
C LEU A 184 10.51 -12.67 -34.12
N GLU A 185 10.52 -12.19 -35.37
CA GLU A 185 9.85 -10.97 -35.84
C GLU A 185 8.32 -11.01 -35.62
N ALA A 186 7.68 -12.16 -35.90
CA ALA A 186 6.23 -12.30 -35.77
C ALA A 186 5.77 -12.26 -34.27
N ILE A 187 6.63 -12.67 -33.33
CA ILE A 187 6.35 -12.58 -31.88
C ILE A 187 6.46 -11.12 -31.42
N ILE A 188 7.47 -10.40 -31.91
CA ILE A 188 7.73 -9.01 -31.55
C ILE A 188 6.63 -8.12 -32.14
N GLU A 189 6.24 -8.31 -33.40
CA GLU A 189 5.23 -7.48 -34.04
C GLU A 189 3.80 -7.76 -33.56
N GLY A 190 3.41 -9.00 -33.30
CA GLY A 190 2.05 -9.35 -32.87
C GLY A 190 1.87 -9.32 -31.32
N GLY A 191 2.82 -9.89 -30.60
CA GLY A 191 2.71 -10.06 -29.14
C GLY A 191 3.25 -8.88 -28.34
N GLY A 192 4.32 -8.24 -28.79
CA GLY A 192 4.99 -7.17 -28.04
C GLY A 192 4.14 -5.91 -27.92
N ILE A 193 3.51 -5.46 -29.00
CA ILE A 193 2.64 -4.29 -28.99
C ILE A 193 1.41 -4.55 -28.11
N THR A 194 0.81 -5.73 -28.22
CA THR A 194 -0.34 -6.13 -27.40
C THR A 194 0.03 -6.15 -25.92
N LEU A 195 1.21 -6.66 -25.57
CA LEU A 195 1.72 -6.64 -24.19
C LEU A 195 1.91 -5.23 -23.66
N ILE A 196 2.52 -4.35 -24.43
CA ILE A 196 2.75 -2.95 -24.04
C ILE A 196 1.40 -2.24 -23.80
N LEU A 197 0.46 -2.36 -24.73
CA LEU A 197 -0.87 -1.78 -24.61
C LEU A 197 -1.60 -2.31 -23.38
N PHE A 198 -1.53 -3.62 -23.13
CA PHE A 198 -2.09 -4.24 -21.93
C PHE A 198 -1.50 -3.67 -20.65
N LEU A 199 -0.17 -3.60 -20.54
CA LEU A 199 0.51 -3.04 -19.38
C LEU A 199 0.14 -1.56 -19.15
N MET A 200 0.01 -0.78 -20.21
CA MET A 200 -0.44 0.61 -20.13
C MET A 200 -1.87 0.72 -19.59
N ILE A 201 -2.79 -0.11 -20.07
CA ILE A 201 -4.19 -0.12 -19.59
C ILE A 201 -4.25 -0.50 -18.12
N VAL A 202 -3.57 -1.59 -17.71
CA VAL A 202 -3.52 -2.03 -16.31
C VAL A 202 -2.91 -0.95 -15.43
N ALA A 203 -1.79 -0.35 -15.84
CA ALA A 203 -1.16 0.74 -15.10
C ALA A 203 -2.10 1.95 -14.96
N PHE A 204 -2.77 2.35 -16.03
CA PHE A 204 -3.73 3.46 -16.01
C PHE A 204 -4.90 3.19 -15.06
N VAL A 205 -5.52 2.02 -15.14
CA VAL A 205 -6.65 1.64 -14.27
C VAL A 205 -6.19 1.58 -12.81
N THR A 206 -5.02 1.01 -12.53
CA THR A 206 -4.48 0.92 -11.17
C THR A 206 -4.21 2.31 -10.59
N VAL A 207 -3.57 3.19 -11.36
CA VAL A 207 -3.32 4.58 -10.93
C VAL A 207 -4.63 5.32 -10.68
N PHE A 208 -5.60 5.18 -11.59
CA PHE A 208 -6.91 5.82 -11.45
C PHE A 208 -7.64 5.37 -10.17
N LEU A 209 -7.69 4.06 -9.90
CA LEU A 209 -8.32 3.51 -8.71
C LEU A 209 -7.62 3.95 -7.43
N ASN A 210 -6.28 3.98 -7.42
CA ASN A 210 -5.52 4.46 -6.27
C ASN A 210 -5.76 5.95 -5.98
N VAL A 211 -5.81 6.80 -7.01
CA VAL A 211 -6.15 8.22 -6.86
C VAL A 211 -7.57 8.38 -6.33
N PHE A 212 -8.52 7.65 -6.89
CA PHE A 212 -9.91 7.68 -6.46
C PHE A 212 -10.08 7.21 -4.99
N GLY A 213 -9.43 6.11 -4.61
CA GLY A 213 -9.42 5.61 -3.24
C GLY A 213 -8.84 6.62 -2.25
N THR A 214 -7.74 7.27 -2.64
CA THR A 214 -7.11 8.33 -1.84
C THR A 214 -8.05 9.53 -1.65
N MET A 215 -8.77 9.93 -2.69
CA MET A 215 -9.75 11.03 -2.59
C MET A 215 -10.90 10.67 -1.65
N LEU A 216 -11.46 9.47 -1.77
CA LEU A 216 -12.53 9.00 -0.88
C LEU A 216 -12.05 8.94 0.58
N LYS A 217 -10.84 8.43 0.82
CA LYS A 217 -10.24 8.34 2.14
C LYS A 217 -10.14 9.72 2.78
N TYR A 218 -9.47 10.66 2.17
CA TYR A 218 -9.27 11.98 2.77
C TYR A 218 -10.55 12.79 2.90
N ARG A 219 -11.52 12.57 2.04
CA ARG A 219 -12.85 13.12 2.24
C ARG A 219 -13.53 12.54 3.49
N ALA A 220 -13.47 11.23 3.69
CA ALA A 220 -14.02 10.57 4.87
C ALA A 220 -13.32 11.01 6.16
N ILE A 221 -11.99 11.15 6.13
CA ILE A 221 -11.20 11.65 7.27
C ILE A 221 -11.51 13.12 7.54
N GLY A 222 -11.73 13.95 6.51
CA GLY A 222 -12.17 15.33 6.66
C GLY A 222 -13.51 15.45 7.40
N TYR A 223 -14.49 14.63 7.06
CA TYR A 223 -15.76 14.54 7.79
C TYR A 223 -15.60 14.07 9.22
N TRP A 224 -14.69 13.12 9.45
CA TRP A 224 -14.37 12.70 10.81
C TRP A 224 -13.75 13.82 11.63
N ALA A 225 -12.79 14.55 11.06
CA ALA A 225 -12.10 15.65 11.73
C ALA A 225 -13.02 16.85 12.02
N ALA A 226 -13.99 17.14 11.15
CA ALA A 226 -14.98 18.21 11.36
C ALA A 226 -15.86 17.99 12.59
N ARG A 227 -16.00 16.76 13.05
CA ARG A 227 -16.91 16.37 14.15
C ARG A 227 -16.21 16.10 15.47
N HIS A 228 -14.87 16.21 15.52
CA HIS A 228 -14.06 15.82 16.67
C HIS A 228 -12.85 16.73 16.88
#